data_a32a3203f467b8617ac0e137725cc521
#
_entry.id   a32a3203f467b8617ac0e137725cc521
#
_cell.length_a   1.000
_cell.length_b   1.000
_cell.length_c   1.000
_cell.angle_alpha   90.00
_cell.angle_beta   90.00
_cell.angle_gamma   90.00
#
_symmetry.space_group_name_H-M   'P 1'
#
loop_
_entity.id
_entity.type
_entity.pdbx_description
1 polymer ?
#
loop_
_entity_poly.entity_id
_entity_poly.type
_entity_poly.pdbx_seq_one_letter_code
_entity_poly.pdbx_strand_id
1 'polypeptide(L)'
;VEKMDALAYESSDLKEGAKQYTMTLQTSPLFSKNGGEGLAGNRKVVQAAFSDEILKEGKNSSALALDDKHSVWIHVNKHEPSRVKPLAEVAAEIKSALQLDKASALAKAQADAMTKAINSGKSAVEIAASYKVQWQDYAATARTAPVPTMDLLKVAFRLPNPKANTWTAESAAVAKDYAVVALSKIDLGASTLTEDQKKQFMASLATARGQQELQDYVV
;
A
#
# COMPACT_ATOMS: atom_id res chain seq x y z
N VAL A 1 -32.78 5.28 27.03
CA VAL A 1 -31.39 4.89 27.20
C VAL A 1 -31.16 4.47 28.64
N GLU A 2 -31.27 5.39 29.62
CA GLU A 2 -30.94 5.14 31.05
C GLU A 2 -31.63 3.90 31.68
N LYS A 3 -32.94 3.71 31.36
CA LYS A 3 -33.67 2.54 31.88
C LYS A 3 -33.17 1.23 31.28
N MET A 4 -32.72 1.25 30.03
CA MET A 4 -32.15 0.06 29.40
C MET A 4 -30.73 -0.20 29.89
N ASP A 5 -29.97 0.86 30.20
CA ASP A 5 -28.63 0.72 30.81
C ASP A 5 -28.73 0.06 32.20
N ALA A 6 -29.70 0.45 33.04
CA ALA A 6 -29.93 -0.16 34.32
C ALA A 6 -30.26 -1.65 34.18
N LEU A 7 -31.18 -2.00 33.28
CA LEU A 7 -31.54 -3.40 33.01
C LEU A 7 -30.35 -4.20 32.44
N ALA A 8 -29.59 -3.64 31.54
CA ALA A 8 -28.42 -4.28 30.95
C ALA A 8 -27.36 -4.55 32.04
N TYR A 9 -27.19 -3.63 32.99
CA TYR A 9 -26.24 -3.79 34.08
C TYR A 9 -26.63 -4.90 35.06
N GLU A 10 -27.95 -5.03 35.37
CA GLU A 10 -28.46 -6.01 36.31
C GLU A 10 -28.64 -7.40 35.69
N SER A 11 -28.73 -7.50 34.35
CA SER A 11 -29.02 -8.73 33.63
C SER A 11 -27.76 -9.45 33.17
N SER A 12 -27.79 -10.78 33.12
CA SER A 12 -26.72 -11.61 32.58
C SER A 12 -26.67 -11.62 31.04
N ASP A 13 -27.75 -11.22 30.37
CA ASP A 13 -27.85 -11.10 28.90
C ASP A 13 -28.79 -9.95 28.52
N LEU A 14 -28.94 -9.70 27.21
CA LEU A 14 -29.77 -8.62 26.71
C LEU A 14 -31.21 -9.02 26.37
N LYS A 15 -31.64 -10.26 26.62
CA LYS A 15 -32.95 -10.79 26.22
C LYS A 15 -34.12 -10.09 26.91
N GLU A 16 -34.03 -9.89 28.22
CA GLU A 16 -35.11 -9.23 28.95
C GLU A 16 -35.26 -7.78 28.55
N GLY A 17 -34.17 -7.04 28.45
CA GLY A 17 -34.17 -5.66 27.99
C GLY A 17 -34.72 -5.51 26.56
N ALA A 18 -34.29 -6.39 25.66
CA ALA A 18 -34.78 -6.40 24.27
C ALA A 18 -36.30 -6.66 24.21
N LYS A 19 -36.81 -7.60 25.03
CA LYS A 19 -38.24 -7.91 25.11
C LYS A 19 -39.05 -6.74 25.70
N GLN A 20 -38.57 -6.15 26.78
CA GLN A 20 -39.29 -5.07 27.49
C GLN A 20 -39.40 -3.79 26.62
N TYR A 21 -38.38 -3.50 25.83
CA TYR A 21 -38.35 -2.30 24.96
C TYR A 21 -38.62 -2.58 23.49
N THR A 22 -39.10 -3.77 23.15
CA THR A 22 -39.43 -4.18 21.77
C THR A 22 -38.24 -3.97 20.82
N MET A 23 -37.04 -4.26 21.28
CA MET A 23 -35.82 -4.15 20.48
C MET A 23 -35.53 -5.45 19.76
N THR A 24 -34.86 -5.35 18.63
CA THR A 24 -34.42 -6.52 17.85
C THR A 24 -33.07 -7.03 18.38
N LEU A 25 -33.05 -8.26 18.86
CA LEU A 25 -31.82 -8.94 19.23
C LEU A 25 -31.21 -9.60 17.99
N GLN A 26 -29.96 -9.28 17.70
CA GLN A 26 -29.21 -9.84 16.57
C GLN A 26 -27.91 -10.46 17.07
N THR A 27 -27.47 -11.52 16.40
CA THR A 27 -26.16 -12.14 16.67
C THR A 27 -25.24 -11.89 15.47
N SER A 28 -24.08 -11.30 15.73
CA SER A 28 -23.05 -11.11 14.71
C SER A 28 -22.22 -12.38 14.50
N PRO A 29 -21.61 -12.58 13.34
CA PRO A 29 -20.50 -13.51 13.17
C PRO A 29 -19.34 -13.18 14.12
N LEU A 30 -18.42 -14.14 14.32
CA LEU A 30 -17.19 -13.89 15.05
C LEU A 30 -16.35 -12.83 14.33
N PHE A 31 -15.82 -11.88 15.08
CA PHE A 31 -14.96 -10.82 14.58
C PHE A 31 -13.72 -10.66 15.45
N SER A 32 -12.68 -10.04 14.90
CA SER A 32 -11.41 -9.80 15.59
C SER A 32 -11.31 -8.40 16.16
N LYS A 33 -10.25 -8.10 16.91
CA LYS A 33 -9.91 -6.72 17.34
C LYS A 33 -9.75 -5.72 16.19
N ASN A 34 -9.51 -6.21 14.97
CA ASN A 34 -9.41 -5.37 13.77
C ASN A 34 -10.78 -5.04 13.14
N GLY A 35 -11.87 -5.57 13.74
CA GLY A 35 -13.22 -5.37 13.26
C GLY A 35 -13.78 -6.57 12.48
N GLY A 36 -14.94 -6.38 11.87
CA GLY A 36 -15.66 -7.36 11.10
C GLY A 36 -16.78 -6.70 10.27
N GLU A 37 -17.75 -7.49 9.82
CA GLU A 37 -18.89 -7.02 9.05
C GLU A 37 -20.01 -6.47 9.96
N GLY A 38 -20.88 -5.63 9.39
CA GLY A 38 -22.03 -5.05 10.06
C GLY A 38 -21.63 -4.17 11.25
N LEU A 39 -22.23 -4.40 12.43
CA LEU A 39 -21.94 -3.65 13.65
C LEU A 39 -20.47 -3.77 14.08
N ALA A 40 -19.81 -4.87 13.78
CA ALA A 40 -18.38 -5.05 14.05
C ALA A 40 -17.47 -4.19 13.17
N GLY A 41 -17.99 -3.48 12.17
CA GLY A 41 -17.30 -2.42 11.45
C GLY A 41 -17.18 -1.11 12.24
N ASN A 42 -18.00 -0.94 13.29
CA ASN A 42 -17.94 0.24 14.14
C ASN A 42 -16.89 0.08 15.23
N ARG A 43 -15.92 1.01 15.27
CA ARG A 43 -14.79 0.95 16.20
C ARG A 43 -15.21 0.99 17.68
N LYS A 44 -16.29 1.72 18.03
CA LYS A 44 -16.81 1.77 19.40
C LYS A 44 -17.34 0.41 19.84
N VAL A 45 -18.07 -0.28 18.95
CA VAL A 45 -18.59 -1.64 19.20
C VAL A 45 -17.44 -2.62 19.42
N VAL A 46 -16.42 -2.58 18.57
CA VAL A 46 -15.24 -3.44 18.71
C VAL A 46 -14.50 -3.16 20.00
N GLN A 47 -14.25 -1.89 20.35
CA GLN A 47 -13.59 -1.52 21.59
C GLN A 47 -14.36 -2.00 22.82
N ALA A 48 -15.67 -1.82 22.84
CA ALA A 48 -16.51 -2.31 23.94
C ALA A 48 -16.50 -3.83 24.02
N ALA A 49 -16.68 -4.54 22.90
CA ALA A 49 -16.68 -6.01 22.89
C ALA A 49 -15.39 -6.64 23.42
N PHE A 50 -14.25 -5.96 23.20
CA PHE A 50 -12.93 -6.42 23.66
C PHE A 50 -12.47 -5.74 24.95
N SER A 51 -13.35 -5.02 25.67
CA SER A 51 -13.06 -4.53 27.01
C SER A 51 -13.05 -5.68 28.04
N ASP A 52 -12.32 -5.49 29.12
CA ASP A 52 -12.21 -6.52 30.15
C ASP A 52 -13.57 -6.82 30.82
N GLU A 53 -14.40 -5.80 31.02
CA GLU A 53 -15.73 -5.92 31.60
C GLU A 53 -16.66 -6.83 30.80
N ILE A 54 -16.67 -6.64 29.46
CA ILE A 54 -17.58 -7.39 28.59
C ILE A 54 -16.97 -8.74 28.22
N LEU A 55 -15.69 -8.78 27.88
CA LEU A 55 -15.05 -9.98 27.38
C LEU A 55 -14.69 -11.01 28.48
N LYS A 56 -14.21 -10.51 29.64
CA LYS A 56 -13.75 -11.39 30.74
C LYS A 56 -14.79 -11.57 31.83
N GLU A 57 -15.51 -10.49 32.15
CA GLU A 57 -16.51 -10.54 33.23
C GLU A 57 -17.90 -10.93 32.72
N GLY A 58 -18.10 -10.97 31.40
CA GLY A 58 -19.37 -11.37 30.77
C GLY A 58 -20.50 -10.36 30.98
N LYS A 59 -20.18 -9.11 31.29
CA LYS A 59 -21.17 -8.05 31.45
C LYS A 59 -21.73 -7.58 30.12
N ASN A 60 -22.90 -6.95 30.17
CA ASN A 60 -23.45 -6.22 29.04
C ASN A 60 -22.82 -4.83 28.95
N SER A 61 -22.75 -4.26 27.73
CA SER A 61 -22.33 -2.88 27.59
C SER A 61 -23.40 -1.90 28.05
N SER A 62 -23.00 -0.69 28.41
CA SER A 62 -23.87 0.49 28.37
C SER A 62 -24.24 0.84 26.94
N ALA A 63 -25.11 1.84 26.76
CA ALA A 63 -25.50 2.34 25.45
C ALA A 63 -24.29 2.83 24.65
N LEU A 64 -24.04 2.21 23.52
CA LEU A 64 -23.01 2.62 22.56
C LEU A 64 -23.67 3.44 21.44
N ALA A 65 -23.47 4.76 21.41
CA ALA A 65 -23.96 5.61 20.35
C ALA A 65 -23.21 5.32 19.05
N LEU A 66 -23.94 4.78 18.06
CA LEU A 66 -23.42 4.58 16.71
C LEU A 66 -23.42 5.91 15.93
N ASP A 67 -24.52 6.64 16.07
CA ASP A 67 -24.74 7.98 15.53
C ASP A 67 -25.68 8.78 16.46
N ASP A 68 -26.13 9.95 16.01
CA ASP A 68 -26.99 10.87 16.80
C ASP A 68 -28.39 10.28 17.11
N LYS A 69 -28.82 9.22 16.44
CA LYS A 69 -30.16 8.64 16.56
C LYS A 69 -30.16 7.18 16.96
N HIS A 70 -29.02 6.50 16.82
CA HIS A 70 -28.96 5.06 17.03
C HIS A 70 -27.96 4.72 18.12
N SER A 71 -28.43 3.92 19.08
CA SER A 71 -27.60 3.34 20.13
C SER A 71 -27.79 1.81 20.14
N VAL A 72 -26.75 1.09 20.52
CA VAL A 72 -26.73 -0.37 20.59
C VAL A 72 -26.16 -0.80 21.95
N TRP A 73 -26.67 -1.89 22.49
CA TRP A 73 -26.10 -2.62 23.62
C TRP A 73 -25.55 -3.94 23.10
N ILE A 74 -24.42 -4.34 23.61
CA ILE A 74 -23.77 -5.58 23.20
C ILE A 74 -23.49 -6.50 24.37
N HIS A 75 -23.53 -7.80 24.07
CA HIS A 75 -23.14 -8.90 24.95
C HIS A 75 -22.28 -9.87 24.16
N VAL A 76 -21.21 -10.38 24.75
CA VAL A 76 -20.31 -11.35 24.10
C VAL A 76 -20.73 -12.78 24.48
N ASN A 77 -21.41 -13.44 23.55
CA ASN A 77 -21.85 -14.84 23.74
C ASN A 77 -20.69 -15.84 23.65
N LYS A 78 -19.68 -15.56 22.85
CA LYS A 78 -18.57 -16.47 22.58
C LYS A 78 -17.27 -15.69 22.42
N HIS A 79 -16.24 -16.11 23.12
CA HIS A 79 -14.89 -15.61 22.99
C HIS A 79 -13.95 -16.76 22.59
N GLU A 80 -13.20 -16.56 21.54
CA GLU A 80 -12.09 -17.44 21.15
C GLU A 80 -10.77 -16.73 21.48
N PRO A 81 -10.01 -17.20 22.50
CA PRO A 81 -8.75 -16.56 22.86
C PRO A 81 -7.74 -16.67 21.73
N SER A 82 -6.87 -15.66 21.63
CA SER A 82 -5.76 -15.68 20.67
C SER A 82 -4.89 -16.91 20.91
N ARG A 83 -4.64 -17.69 19.86
CA ARG A 83 -3.77 -18.86 19.89
C ARG A 83 -2.80 -18.86 18.74
N VAL A 84 -1.66 -19.49 18.94
CA VAL A 84 -0.75 -19.80 17.82
C VAL A 84 -1.43 -20.88 16.98
N LYS A 85 -1.64 -20.58 15.71
CA LYS A 85 -2.21 -21.58 14.77
C LYS A 85 -1.18 -22.68 14.53
N PRO A 86 -1.55 -23.96 14.59
CA PRO A 86 -0.68 -25.05 14.19
C PRO A 86 -0.24 -24.92 12.73
N LEU A 87 0.95 -25.42 12.41
CA LEU A 87 1.48 -25.37 11.04
C LEU A 87 0.50 -25.95 10.01
N ALA A 88 -0.23 -26.99 10.36
CA ALA A 88 -1.20 -27.62 9.47
C ALA A 88 -2.32 -26.67 9.01
N GLU A 89 -2.73 -25.70 9.86
CA GLU A 89 -3.77 -24.72 9.54
C GLU A 89 -3.26 -23.59 8.62
N VAL A 90 -1.96 -23.29 8.68
CA VAL A 90 -1.36 -22.16 7.95
C VAL A 90 -0.38 -22.57 6.86
N ALA A 91 -0.14 -23.88 6.70
CA ALA A 91 0.86 -24.41 5.75
C ALA A 91 0.62 -23.94 4.31
N ALA A 92 -0.63 -23.90 3.86
CA ALA A 92 -0.97 -23.45 2.51
C ALA A 92 -0.69 -21.97 2.32
N GLU A 93 -1.03 -21.14 3.31
CA GLU A 93 -0.78 -19.71 3.31
C GLU A 93 0.72 -19.39 3.33
N ILE A 94 1.47 -20.04 4.22
CA ILE A 94 2.93 -19.91 4.29
C ILE A 94 3.58 -20.35 2.97
N LYS A 95 3.13 -21.48 2.40
CA LYS A 95 3.65 -21.96 1.12
C LYS A 95 3.42 -20.95 0.00
N SER A 96 2.23 -20.36 -0.07
CA SER A 96 1.91 -19.33 -1.07
C SER A 96 2.78 -18.08 -0.88
N ALA A 97 2.95 -17.60 0.34
CA ALA A 97 3.81 -16.46 0.66
C ALA A 97 5.28 -16.74 0.25
N LEU A 98 5.82 -17.90 0.64
CA LEU A 98 7.18 -18.29 0.30
C LEU A 98 7.39 -18.48 -1.22
N GLN A 99 6.38 -18.95 -1.94
CA GLN A 99 6.45 -19.05 -3.40
C GLN A 99 6.50 -17.68 -4.05
N LEU A 100 5.70 -16.72 -3.55
CA LEU A 100 5.70 -15.34 -4.03
C LEU A 100 7.05 -14.67 -3.77
N ASP A 101 7.58 -14.80 -2.56
CA ASP A 101 8.89 -14.23 -2.19
C ASP A 101 10.02 -14.80 -3.06
N LYS A 102 10.04 -16.12 -3.27
CA LYS A 102 11.02 -16.76 -4.14
C LYS A 102 10.89 -16.31 -5.59
N ALA A 103 9.66 -16.20 -6.10
CA ALA A 103 9.41 -15.70 -7.46
C ALA A 103 9.90 -14.26 -7.63
N SER A 104 9.60 -13.39 -6.67
CA SER A 104 10.08 -12.00 -6.65
C SER A 104 11.61 -11.93 -6.61
N ALA A 105 12.26 -12.72 -5.75
CA ALA A 105 13.72 -12.76 -5.67
C ALA A 105 14.37 -13.23 -6.98
N LEU A 106 13.79 -14.24 -7.64
CA LEU A 106 14.26 -14.73 -8.94
C LEU A 106 14.05 -13.67 -10.03
N ALA A 107 12.90 -13.03 -10.08
CA ALA A 107 12.61 -11.95 -11.04
C ALA A 107 13.61 -10.79 -10.88
N LYS A 108 13.90 -10.39 -9.64
CA LYS A 108 14.93 -9.39 -9.35
C LYS A 108 16.30 -9.81 -9.85
N ALA A 109 16.72 -11.02 -9.54
CA ALA A 109 18.03 -11.53 -9.96
C ALA A 109 18.16 -11.59 -11.50
N GLN A 110 17.09 -11.97 -12.19
CA GLN A 110 17.04 -11.94 -13.66
C GLN A 110 17.11 -10.51 -14.21
N ALA A 111 16.34 -9.57 -13.66
CA ALA A 111 16.36 -8.18 -14.07
C ALA A 111 17.76 -7.57 -13.88
N ASP A 112 18.41 -7.85 -12.76
CA ASP A 112 19.77 -7.39 -12.46
C ASP A 112 20.81 -8.00 -13.42
N ALA A 113 20.65 -9.31 -13.76
CA ALA A 113 21.52 -9.97 -14.74
C ALA A 113 21.35 -9.40 -16.16
N MET A 114 20.10 -9.14 -16.58
CA MET A 114 19.80 -8.47 -17.86
C MET A 114 20.41 -7.07 -17.90
N THR A 115 20.21 -6.27 -16.86
CA THR A 115 20.79 -4.92 -16.71
C THR A 115 22.32 -4.96 -16.86
N LYS A 116 22.97 -5.90 -16.19
CA LYS A 116 24.41 -6.09 -16.26
C LYS A 116 24.91 -6.45 -17.67
N ALA A 117 24.17 -7.34 -18.35
CA ALA A 117 24.48 -7.75 -19.71
C ALA A 117 24.33 -6.59 -20.71
N ILE A 118 23.28 -5.79 -20.60
CA ILE A 118 23.05 -4.60 -21.45
C ILE A 118 24.13 -3.57 -21.20
N ASN A 119 24.44 -3.25 -19.97
CA ASN A 119 25.49 -2.29 -19.59
C ASN A 119 26.92 -2.76 -20.00
N SER A 120 27.11 -4.05 -20.23
CA SER A 120 28.36 -4.59 -20.81
C SER A 120 28.45 -4.50 -22.32
N GLY A 121 27.45 -3.89 -22.98
CA GLY A 121 27.42 -3.65 -24.43
C GLY A 121 26.64 -4.67 -25.24
N LYS A 122 25.91 -5.59 -24.60
CA LYS A 122 25.02 -6.50 -25.33
C LYS A 122 23.74 -5.80 -25.78
N SER A 123 23.17 -6.26 -26.90
CA SER A 123 21.88 -5.73 -27.39
C SER A 123 20.75 -5.96 -26.40
N ALA A 124 20.02 -4.89 -26.03
CA ALA A 124 18.87 -5.00 -25.14
C ALA A 124 17.77 -5.91 -25.69
N VAL A 125 17.54 -5.87 -27.00
CA VAL A 125 16.56 -6.70 -27.70
C VAL A 125 16.93 -8.19 -27.62
N GLU A 126 18.22 -8.52 -27.90
CA GLU A 126 18.71 -9.91 -27.81
C GLU A 126 18.65 -10.45 -26.38
N ILE A 127 18.99 -9.63 -25.41
CA ILE A 127 18.87 -10.00 -24.00
C ILE A 127 17.41 -10.25 -23.64
N ALA A 128 16.47 -9.36 -24.02
CA ALA A 128 15.05 -9.57 -23.79
C ALA A 128 14.56 -10.90 -24.40
N ALA A 129 14.95 -11.20 -25.63
CA ALA A 129 14.62 -12.45 -26.30
C ALA A 129 15.21 -13.69 -25.56
N SER A 130 16.46 -13.61 -25.10
CA SER A 130 17.12 -14.71 -24.40
C SER A 130 16.46 -15.05 -23.06
N TYR A 131 15.93 -14.06 -22.37
CA TYR A 131 15.16 -14.22 -21.12
C TYR A 131 13.67 -14.44 -21.34
N LYS A 132 13.21 -14.45 -22.59
CA LYS A 132 11.80 -14.63 -22.99
C LYS A 132 10.87 -13.58 -22.35
N VAL A 133 11.35 -12.35 -22.20
CA VAL A 133 10.57 -11.21 -21.72
C VAL A 133 10.11 -10.35 -22.90
N GLN A 134 8.97 -9.68 -22.73
CA GLN A 134 8.46 -8.77 -23.75
C GLN A 134 9.33 -7.53 -23.83
N TRP A 135 9.72 -7.18 -25.06
CA TRP A 135 10.37 -5.91 -25.38
C TRP A 135 9.34 -4.90 -25.88
N GLN A 136 9.39 -3.70 -25.36
CA GLN A 136 8.57 -2.58 -25.82
C GLN A 136 9.47 -1.39 -26.12
N ASP A 137 9.33 -0.82 -27.31
CA ASP A 137 10.06 0.36 -27.76
C ASP A 137 9.22 1.62 -27.54
N TYR A 138 9.86 2.64 -26.98
CA TYR A 138 9.27 3.96 -26.77
C TYR A 138 10.16 5.01 -27.40
N ALA A 139 9.86 5.37 -28.66
CA ALA A 139 10.58 6.41 -29.38
C ALA A 139 10.20 7.80 -28.87
N ALA A 140 11.16 8.68 -28.70
CA ALA A 140 11.00 10.11 -28.38
C ALA A 140 10.04 10.40 -27.21
N THR A 141 10.22 9.70 -26.11
CA THR A 141 9.37 9.81 -24.92
C THR A 141 9.74 11.04 -24.09
N ALA A 142 8.76 11.87 -23.76
CA ALA A 142 8.92 13.02 -22.87
C ALA A 142 8.76 12.63 -21.38
N ARG A 143 9.29 13.47 -20.46
CA ARG A 143 9.16 13.26 -19.01
C ARG A 143 7.70 13.16 -18.51
N THR A 144 6.78 13.78 -19.24
CA THR A 144 5.35 13.86 -18.92
C THR A 144 4.50 12.97 -19.83
N ALA A 145 5.11 12.03 -20.55
CA ALA A 145 4.39 11.12 -21.40
C ALA A 145 3.45 10.21 -20.58
N PRO A 146 2.26 9.87 -21.10
CA PRO A 146 1.33 8.97 -20.38
C PRO A 146 1.79 7.52 -20.37
N VAL A 147 2.69 7.13 -21.25
CA VAL A 147 3.31 5.80 -21.36
C VAL A 147 4.80 5.96 -21.68
N PRO A 148 5.67 5.11 -21.12
CA PRO A 148 5.42 4.13 -20.06
C PRO A 148 4.97 4.76 -18.74
N THR A 149 4.73 3.95 -17.70
CA THR A 149 4.29 4.47 -16.40
C THR A 149 5.27 5.48 -15.82
N MET A 150 4.78 6.37 -14.96
CA MET A 150 5.61 7.43 -14.35
C MET A 150 6.84 6.88 -13.62
N ASP A 151 6.74 5.70 -13.00
CA ASP A 151 7.87 5.10 -12.30
C ASP A 151 8.97 4.64 -13.26
N LEU A 152 8.61 4.08 -14.41
CA LEU A 152 9.58 3.74 -15.45
C LEU A 152 10.18 4.99 -16.11
N LEU A 153 9.39 6.06 -16.29
CA LEU A 153 9.89 7.34 -16.78
C LEU A 153 10.93 7.94 -15.81
N LYS A 154 10.67 7.93 -14.51
CA LYS A 154 11.64 8.40 -13.50
C LYS A 154 12.98 7.67 -13.63
N VAL A 155 12.94 6.35 -13.82
CA VAL A 155 14.16 5.55 -14.03
C VAL A 155 14.82 5.93 -15.35
N ALA A 156 14.09 5.97 -16.46
CA ALA A 156 14.63 6.32 -17.78
C ALA A 156 15.34 7.70 -17.78
N PHE A 157 14.73 8.70 -17.13
CA PHE A 157 15.29 10.06 -17.10
C PHE A 157 16.36 10.29 -16.02
N ARG A 158 16.65 9.28 -15.20
CA ARG A 158 17.76 9.26 -14.24
C ARG A 158 19.00 8.59 -14.83
N LEU A 159 18.81 7.72 -15.83
CA LEU A 159 19.91 7.02 -16.47
C LEU A 159 20.92 8.00 -17.11
N PRO A 160 22.22 7.71 -17.00
CA PRO A 160 23.24 8.49 -17.69
C PRO A 160 23.13 8.33 -19.21
N ASN A 161 23.59 9.35 -19.94
CA ASN A 161 23.58 9.31 -21.40
C ASN A 161 24.45 8.12 -21.88
N PRO A 162 23.89 7.23 -22.71
CA PRO A 162 24.64 6.11 -23.27
C PRO A 162 25.73 6.63 -24.21
N LYS A 163 26.82 5.89 -24.32
CA LYS A 163 27.84 6.14 -25.36
C LYS A 163 27.26 5.78 -26.72
N ALA A 164 27.88 6.30 -27.78
CA ALA A 164 27.44 6.02 -29.15
C ALA A 164 27.31 4.50 -29.39
N ASN A 165 26.19 4.07 -29.92
CA ASN A 165 25.84 2.68 -30.25
C ASN A 165 25.85 1.73 -29.04
N THR A 166 25.67 2.24 -27.82
CA THR A 166 25.50 1.41 -26.61
C THR A 166 24.18 1.71 -25.95
N TRP A 167 23.84 0.90 -24.96
CA TRP A 167 22.68 1.08 -24.09
C TRP A 167 23.14 1.33 -22.67
N THR A 168 22.36 2.09 -21.94
CA THR A 168 22.45 2.19 -20.49
C THR A 168 21.16 1.70 -19.89
N ALA A 169 21.22 0.78 -18.95
CA ALA A 169 20.03 0.15 -18.39
C ALA A 169 20.05 0.14 -16.86
N GLU A 170 18.86 0.10 -16.29
CA GLU A 170 18.62 -0.08 -14.83
C GLU A 170 17.38 -0.96 -14.64
N SER A 171 17.41 -1.83 -13.62
CA SER A 171 16.25 -2.58 -13.17
C SER A 171 15.38 -1.74 -12.25
N ALA A 172 14.07 -1.83 -12.40
CA ALA A 172 13.10 -1.14 -11.56
C ALA A 172 12.04 -2.11 -11.03
N ALA A 173 11.69 -1.97 -9.77
CA ALA A 173 10.52 -2.64 -9.22
C ALA A 173 9.24 -1.93 -9.70
N VAL A 174 8.29 -2.71 -10.22
CA VAL A 174 6.99 -2.21 -10.70
C VAL A 174 5.90 -3.05 -10.04
N ALA A 175 5.22 -2.48 -9.06
CA ALA A 175 4.25 -3.21 -8.23
C ALA A 175 4.86 -4.47 -7.61
N LYS A 176 4.50 -5.66 -8.10
CA LYS A 176 5.02 -6.95 -7.61
C LYS A 176 6.05 -7.59 -8.54
N ASP A 177 6.34 -6.92 -9.66
CA ASP A 177 7.23 -7.41 -10.73
C ASP A 177 8.46 -6.53 -10.87
N TYR A 178 9.32 -6.87 -11.84
CA TYR A 178 10.50 -6.09 -12.19
C TYR A 178 10.48 -5.77 -13.68
N ALA A 179 10.92 -4.57 -14.02
CA ALA A 179 11.17 -4.14 -15.38
C ALA A 179 12.64 -3.75 -15.55
N VAL A 180 13.19 -3.94 -16.73
CA VAL A 180 14.49 -3.39 -17.12
C VAL A 180 14.24 -2.24 -18.09
N VAL A 181 14.65 -1.05 -17.71
CA VAL A 181 14.59 0.14 -18.54
C VAL A 181 15.93 0.31 -19.20
N ALA A 182 15.96 0.31 -20.53
CA ALA A 182 17.16 0.50 -21.33
C ALA A 182 17.05 1.76 -22.20
N LEU A 183 18.02 2.63 -22.09
CA LEU A 183 18.11 3.90 -22.81
C LEU A 183 19.16 3.78 -23.91
N SER A 184 18.77 4.10 -25.16
CA SER A 184 19.67 4.09 -26.32
C SER A 184 20.18 5.48 -26.69
N LYS A 185 19.41 6.53 -26.40
CA LYS A 185 19.73 7.90 -26.78
C LYS A 185 18.95 8.90 -25.93
N ILE A 186 19.55 10.06 -25.70
CA ILE A 186 18.88 11.24 -25.14
C ILE A 186 18.81 12.31 -26.24
N ASP A 187 17.61 12.74 -26.53
CA ASP A 187 17.37 13.94 -27.33
C ASP A 187 17.09 15.12 -26.40
N LEU A 188 18.00 16.09 -26.39
CA LEU A 188 17.87 17.24 -25.49
C LEU A 188 16.78 18.23 -25.95
N GLY A 189 16.21 18.03 -27.14
CA GLY A 189 15.27 18.95 -27.75
C GLY A 189 15.91 20.30 -28.11
N ALA A 190 15.28 21.03 -29.00
CA ALA A 190 15.66 22.41 -29.23
C ALA A 190 15.05 23.31 -28.16
N SER A 191 15.85 24.13 -27.50
CA SER A 191 15.33 25.15 -26.59
C SER A 191 14.54 26.18 -27.39
N THR A 192 13.24 26.26 -27.16
CA THR A 192 12.35 27.28 -27.74
C THR A 192 12.32 28.57 -26.90
N LEU A 193 13.08 28.60 -25.79
CA LEU A 193 13.15 29.77 -24.92
C LEU A 193 13.92 30.91 -25.58
N THR A 194 13.38 32.11 -25.51
CA THR A 194 14.11 33.34 -25.85
C THR A 194 15.25 33.58 -24.87
N GLU A 195 16.22 34.41 -25.25
CA GLU A 195 17.36 34.74 -24.37
C GLU A 195 16.89 35.40 -23.05
N ASP A 196 15.82 36.19 -23.08
CA ASP A 196 15.26 36.81 -21.89
C ASP A 196 14.56 35.78 -20.97
N GLN A 197 13.85 34.83 -21.57
CA GLN A 197 13.27 33.72 -20.81
C GLN A 197 14.33 32.81 -20.16
N LYS A 198 15.44 32.56 -20.89
CA LYS A 198 16.58 31.83 -20.31
C LYS A 198 17.19 32.57 -19.13
N LYS A 199 17.40 33.91 -19.24
CA LYS A 199 17.90 34.72 -18.12
C LYS A 199 16.98 34.71 -16.91
N GLN A 200 15.67 34.86 -17.14
CA GLN A 200 14.68 34.77 -16.04
C GLN A 200 14.67 33.41 -15.37
N PHE A 201 14.76 32.34 -16.18
CA PHE A 201 14.81 30.97 -15.66
C PHE A 201 16.08 30.70 -14.83
N MET A 202 17.24 31.16 -15.33
CA MET A 202 18.50 31.07 -14.62
C MET A 202 18.49 31.86 -13.31
N ALA A 203 17.89 33.05 -13.30
CA ALA A 203 17.73 33.85 -12.08
C ALA A 203 16.83 33.15 -11.04
N SER A 204 15.72 32.55 -11.48
CA SER A 204 14.82 31.81 -10.58
C SER A 204 15.50 30.55 -9.99
N LEU A 205 16.28 29.83 -10.79
CA LEU A 205 17.07 28.68 -10.33
C LEU A 205 18.15 29.09 -9.32
N ALA A 206 18.85 30.20 -9.59
CA ALA A 206 19.86 30.72 -8.65
C ALA A 206 19.24 31.11 -7.31
N THR A 207 18.07 31.75 -7.33
CA THR A 207 17.31 32.11 -6.11
C THR A 207 16.85 30.85 -5.34
N ALA A 208 16.28 29.88 -6.04
CA ALA A 208 15.82 28.63 -5.42
C ALA A 208 16.99 27.84 -4.79
N ARG A 209 18.12 27.80 -5.50
CA ARG A 209 19.33 27.13 -4.99
C ARG A 209 19.92 27.83 -3.78
N GLY A 210 19.98 29.16 -3.80
CA GLY A 210 20.42 29.97 -2.66
C GLY A 210 19.52 29.78 -1.43
N GLN A 211 18.20 29.66 -1.63
CA GLN A 211 17.26 29.36 -0.53
C GLN A 211 17.48 27.96 0.04
N GLN A 212 17.74 26.97 -0.81
CA GLN A 212 17.99 25.61 -0.36
C GLN A 212 19.33 25.52 0.41
N GLU A 213 20.38 26.14 -0.11
CA GLU A 213 21.69 26.21 0.58
C GLU A 213 21.58 26.93 1.93
N LEU A 214 20.77 27.98 2.02
CA LEU A 214 20.50 28.66 3.29
C LEU A 214 19.76 27.77 4.30
N GLN A 215 18.77 27.01 3.84
CA GLN A 215 18.06 26.03 4.68
C GLN A 215 18.98 24.94 5.19
N ASP A 216 19.85 24.40 4.32
CA ASP A 216 20.82 23.37 4.69
C ASP A 216 21.91 23.87 5.66
N TYR A 217 22.13 25.21 5.71
CA TYR A 217 23.11 25.83 6.62
C TYR A 217 22.51 26.16 8.00
N VAL A 218 21.20 26.31 8.12
CA VAL A 218 20.51 26.71 9.36
C VAL A 218 20.05 25.49 10.19
N VAL A 219 20.26 24.28 9.71
CA VAL A 219 20.08 23.02 10.45
C VAL A 219 21.41 22.57 11.03
#